data_fa36f6e45668219096a3d313803a1b75
#
_entry.id   fa36f6e45668219096a3d313803a1b75
#
_cell.length_a   1.000
_cell.length_b   1.000
_cell.length_c   1.000
_cell.angle_alpha   90.00
_cell.angle_beta   90.00
_cell.angle_gamma   90.00
#
_symmetry.space_group_name_H-M   'P 1'
#
loop_
_entity.id
_entity.type
_entity.pdbx_description
1 polymer ?
#
loop_
_entity_poly.entity_id
_entity_poly.type
_entity_poly.pdbx_seq_one_letter_code
_entity_poly.pdbx_strand_id
1 'polypeptide(L)'
;MVVENNKNELIPQRTVTGWRMCIDYRKLNTATKKDHFPLPFIDEMLERLAKHSFCFVDGYSGYHQIPIHPDDWSKTTFTCPYGTYAYRRMLFGLCNAPASFQCCMMFIFFDMIEDIMEVFMDDFSVYGKTFDHCLENLDRVLQRC
;
A
#
# COMPACT_ATOMS: atom_id res chain seq x y z
N MET A 1 -1.99 -20.13 11.48
CA MET A 1 -1.50 -21.52 11.70
C MET A 1 -0.20 -21.45 12.48
N VAL A 2 0.01 -22.33 13.42
CA VAL A 2 1.26 -22.43 14.18
C VAL A 2 1.94 -23.73 13.74
N VAL A 3 3.22 -23.66 13.41
CA VAL A 3 4.01 -24.80 12.93
C VAL A 3 5.20 -24.98 13.86
N GLU A 4 5.52 -26.21 14.19
CA GLU A 4 6.66 -26.54 15.02
C GLU A 4 7.94 -26.55 14.18
N ASN A 5 8.98 -25.85 14.64
CA ASN A 5 10.27 -25.83 13.96
C ASN A 5 11.14 -27.02 14.39
N ASN A 6 12.31 -27.18 13.77
CA ASN A 6 13.26 -28.27 14.08
C ASN A 6 13.83 -28.22 15.52
N LYS A 7 13.43 -27.20 16.32
CA LYS A 7 13.81 -27.03 17.74
C LYS A 7 12.62 -27.23 18.68
N ASN A 8 11.49 -27.75 18.18
CA ASN A 8 10.22 -27.92 18.90
C ASN A 8 9.62 -26.60 19.42
N GLU A 9 9.91 -25.47 18.76
CA GLU A 9 9.31 -24.18 19.08
C GLU A 9 8.11 -23.92 18.15
N LEU A 10 7.02 -23.45 18.71
CA LEU A 10 5.81 -23.08 17.95
C LEU A 10 6.00 -21.72 17.29
N ILE A 11 6.15 -21.71 15.97
CA ILE A 11 6.29 -20.48 15.18
C ILE A 11 4.97 -20.16 14.49
N PRO A 12 4.42 -18.95 14.62
CA PRO A 12 3.27 -18.53 13.85
C PRO A 12 3.64 -18.45 12.36
N GLN A 13 3.03 -19.31 11.54
CA GLN A 13 3.25 -19.33 10.11
C GLN A 13 1.98 -18.87 9.39
N ARG A 14 2.15 -17.96 8.43
CA ARG A 14 1.05 -17.52 7.57
C ARG A 14 0.58 -18.70 6.72
N THR A 15 -0.71 -18.93 6.69
CA THR A 15 -1.29 -19.95 5.81
C THR A 15 -1.00 -19.59 4.35
N VAL A 16 -0.56 -20.57 3.55
CA VAL A 16 -0.43 -20.39 2.10
C VAL A 16 -1.83 -20.20 1.52
N THR A 17 -2.14 -18.98 1.09
CA THR A 17 -3.47 -18.61 0.58
C THR A 17 -3.63 -18.83 -0.93
N GLY A 18 -2.57 -19.26 -1.63
CA GLY A 18 -2.60 -19.55 -3.06
C GLY A 18 -1.31 -19.13 -3.78
N TRP A 19 -1.28 -19.40 -5.07
CA TRP A 19 -0.19 -18.99 -5.96
C TRP A 19 -0.32 -17.50 -6.28
N ARG A 20 0.81 -16.77 -6.23
CA ARG A 20 0.90 -15.38 -6.68
C ARG A 20 1.81 -15.33 -7.89
N MET A 21 1.39 -14.63 -8.93
CA MET A 21 2.22 -14.32 -10.08
C MET A 21 3.08 -13.10 -9.75
N CYS A 22 4.41 -13.27 -9.82
CA CYS A 22 5.36 -12.17 -9.61
C CYS A 22 6.12 -11.93 -10.91
N ILE A 23 6.22 -10.66 -11.30
CA ILE A 23 6.98 -10.23 -12.47
C ILE A 23 8.21 -9.47 -12.01
N ASP A 24 9.34 -9.74 -12.63
CA ASP A 24 10.60 -9.07 -12.32
C ASP A 24 10.74 -7.76 -13.11
N TYR A 25 10.50 -6.65 -12.44
CA TYR A 25 10.64 -5.31 -13.00
C TYR A 25 12.00 -4.66 -12.75
N ARG A 26 13.01 -5.36 -12.22
CA ARG A 26 14.34 -4.75 -11.90
C ARG A 26 14.96 -4.06 -13.10
N LYS A 27 14.94 -4.65 -14.30
CA LYS A 27 15.46 -4.03 -15.52
C LYS A 27 14.66 -2.80 -15.93
N LEU A 28 13.32 -2.86 -15.85
CA LEU A 28 12.45 -1.72 -16.14
C LEU A 28 12.72 -0.58 -15.16
N ASN A 29 12.77 -0.88 -13.87
CA ASN A 29 13.01 0.10 -12.82
C ASN A 29 14.38 0.81 -12.95
N THR A 30 15.40 0.13 -13.47
CA THR A 30 16.71 0.73 -13.73
C THR A 30 16.65 1.77 -14.86
N ALA A 31 15.81 1.54 -15.88
CA ALA A 31 15.62 2.44 -17.02
C ALA A 31 14.56 3.52 -16.79
N THR A 32 13.71 3.36 -15.76
CA THR A 32 12.62 4.30 -15.48
C THR A 32 13.14 5.51 -14.70
N LYS A 33 12.77 6.71 -15.15
CA LYS A 33 13.01 7.94 -14.38
C LYS A 33 12.22 7.88 -13.08
N LYS A 34 12.91 8.01 -11.96
CA LYS A 34 12.28 7.96 -10.63
C LYS A 34 11.50 9.23 -10.36
N ASP A 35 10.31 9.06 -9.83
CA ASP A 35 9.51 10.13 -9.24
C ASP A 35 10.08 10.47 -7.86
N HIS A 36 10.27 11.76 -7.60
CA HIS A 36 10.79 12.27 -6.34
C HIS A 36 9.67 12.78 -5.41
N PHE A 37 8.45 12.25 -5.55
CA PHE A 37 7.37 12.60 -4.63
C PHE A 37 7.80 12.27 -3.19
N PRO A 38 7.74 13.25 -2.27
CA PRO A 38 8.18 13.04 -0.90
C PRO A 38 7.27 12.03 -0.19
N LEU A 39 7.88 11.03 0.43
CA LEU A 39 7.17 10.16 1.37
C LEU A 39 7.16 10.83 2.74
N PRO A 40 6.11 10.66 3.54
CA PRO A 40 6.04 11.22 4.89
C PRO A 40 7.13 10.60 5.78
N PHE A 41 7.57 11.36 6.78
CA PHE A 41 8.53 10.90 7.76
C PHE A 41 7.83 10.01 8.79
N ILE A 42 8.28 8.76 8.89
CA ILE A 42 7.68 7.77 9.82
C ILE A 42 7.74 8.25 11.27
N ASP A 43 8.83 8.89 11.69
CA ASP A 43 8.99 9.37 13.05
C ASP A 43 7.94 10.43 13.41
N GLU A 44 7.64 11.36 12.51
CA GLU A 44 6.59 12.37 12.70
C GLU A 44 5.20 11.74 12.79
N MET A 45 4.93 10.73 11.96
CA MET A 45 3.66 9.98 12.02
C MET A 45 3.52 9.26 13.36
N LEU A 46 4.57 8.60 13.84
CA LEU A 46 4.58 7.91 15.14
C LEU A 46 4.38 8.88 16.30
N GLU A 47 4.97 10.07 16.24
CA GLU A 47 4.76 11.11 17.26
C GLU A 47 3.29 11.57 17.32
N ARG A 48 2.63 11.72 16.17
CA ARG A 48 1.19 12.04 16.10
C ARG A 48 0.31 10.93 16.64
N LEU A 49 0.64 9.68 16.36
CA LEU A 49 -0.08 8.52 16.88
C LEU A 49 0.14 8.30 18.39
N ALA A 50 1.29 8.73 18.91
CA ALA A 50 1.59 8.62 20.33
C ALA A 50 0.53 9.34 21.16
N LYS A 51 0.00 8.67 22.20
CA LYS A 51 -1.05 9.17 23.11
C LYS A 51 -2.47 9.20 22.51
N HIS A 52 -2.70 8.63 21.35
CA HIS A 52 -4.01 8.47 20.75
C HIS A 52 -4.44 7.00 20.72
N SER A 53 -5.75 6.77 20.70
CA SER A 53 -6.28 5.48 20.25
C SER A 53 -6.21 5.46 18.74
N PHE A 54 -5.69 4.38 18.16
CA PHE A 54 -5.55 4.28 16.71
C PHE A 54 -5.91 2.89 16.18
N CYS A 55 -6.25 2.83 14.92
CA CYS A 55 -6.43 1.59 14.18
C CYS A 55 -5.68 1.65 12.84
N PHE A 56 -5.22 0.49 12.40
CA PHE A 56 -4.60 0.33 11.08
C PHE A 56 -5.60 -0.24 10.08
N VAL A 57 -5.59 0.33 8.89
CA VAL A 57 -6.40 -0.13 7.75
C VAL A 57 -5.45 -0.33 6.58
N ASP A 58 -5.51 -1.50 5.93
CA ASP A 58 -4.73 -1.84 4.75
C ASP A 58 -5.49 -1.43 3.48
N GLY A 59 -4.83 -0.71 2.60
CA GLY A 59 -5.34 -0.35 1.27
C GLY A 59 -5.38 -1.56 0.33
N TYR A 60 -6.20 -2.57 0.65
CA TYR A 60 -6.29 -3.82 -0.08
C TYR A 60 -6.51 -3.60 -1.58
N SER A 61 -5.60 -4.14 -2.39
CA SER A 61 -5.60 -3.97 -3.86
C SER A 61 -5.55 -2.53 -4.35
N GLY A 62 -5.18 -1.57 -3.51
CA GLY A 62 -5.18 -0.14 -3.83
C GLY A 62 -4.36 0.20 -5.06
N TYR A 63 -3.16 -0.35 -5.21
CA TYR A 63 -2.33 -0.17 -6.41
C TYR A 63 -3.05 -0.61 -7.70
N HIS A 64 -3.80 -1.69 -7.66
CA HIS A 64 -4.54 -2.21 -8.82
C HIS A 64 -5.75 -1.36 -9.21
N GLN A 65 -6.10 -0.35 -8.44
CA GLN A 65 -7.16 0.59 -8.82
C GLN A 65 -6.63 1.74 -9.68
N ILE A 66 -5.34 2.04 -9.61
CA ILE A 66 -4.72 3.12 -10.36
C ILE A 66 -4.39 2.64 -11.79
N PRO A 67 -4.90 3.32 -12.84
CA PRO A 67 -4.60 2.96 -14.22
C PRO A 67 -3.16 3.34 -14.60
N ILE A 68 -2.54 2.50 -15.41
CA ILE A 68 -1.29 2.82 -16.10
C ILE A 68 -1.64 3.61 -17.37
N HIS A 69 -0.87 4.68 -17.67
CA HIS A 69 -1.08 5.46 -18.88
C HIS A 69 -0.95 4.56 -20.13
N PRO A 70 -1.82 4.71 -21.14
CA PRO A 70 -1.81 3.86 -22.35
C PRO A 70 -0.44 3.73 -23.01
N ASP A 71 0.34 4.82 -23.09
CA ASP A 71 1.68 4.82 -23.68
C ASP A 71 2.70 3.96 -22.89
N ASP A 72 2.39 3.60 -21.66
CA ASP A 72 3.23 2.82 -20.78
C ASP A 72 2.82 1.35 -20.70
N TRP A 73 1.69 0.94 -21.30
CA TRP A 73 1.25 -0.46 -21.25
C TRP A 73 2.27 -1.43 -21.82
N SER A 74 2.93 -1.07 -22.92
CA SER A 74 3.98 -1.89 -23.53
C SER A 74 5.16 -2.17 -22.58
N LYS A 75 5.43 -1.27 -21.63
CA LYS A 75 6.51 -1.39 -20.65
C LYS A 75 6.21 -2.41 -19.55
N THR A 76 4.93 -2.73 -19.33
CA THR A 76 4.47 -3.70 -18.34
C THR A 76 4.22 -5.08 -18.93
N THR A 77 4.69 -5.31 -20.15
CA THR A 77 4.48 -6.55 -20.91
C THR A 77 5.24 -7.72 -20.26
N PHE A 78 4.59 -8.85 -20.20
CA PHE A 78 5.19 -10.11 -19.79
C PHE A 78 4.73 -11.24 -20.70
N THR A 79 5.56 -12.26 -20.83
CA THR A 79 5.28 -13.45 -21.66
C THR A 79 5.11 -14.67 -20.76
N CYS A 80 4.10 -15.44 -21.04
CA CYS A 80 3.84 -16.73 -20.38
C CYS A 80 3.51 -17.80 -21.46
N PRO A 81 3.36 -19.09 -21.10
CA PRO A 81 3.03 -20.14 -22.06
C PRO A 81 1.75 -19.91 -22.86
N TYR A 82 0.87 -19.04 -22.38
CA TYR A 82 -0.43 -18.71 -23.01
C TYR A 82 -0.40 -17.46 -23.89
N GLY A 83 0.74 -16.77 -23.97
CA GLY A 83 0.88 -15.56 -24.78
C GLY A 83 1.58 -14.43 -24.09
N THR A 84 1.54 -13.26 -24.72
CA THR A 84 2.11 -12.01 -24.22
C THR A 84 0.98 -11.08 -23.77
N TYR A 85 1.09 -10.58 -22.56
CA TYR A 85 0.09 -9.74 -21.92
C TYR A 85 0.74 -8.48 -21.34
N ALA A 86 -0.04 -7.45 -21.13
CA ALA A 86 0.38 -6.22 -20.49
C ALA A 86 -0.61 -5.84 -19.38
N TYR A 87 -0.11 -5.28 -18.30
CA TYR A 87 -0.97 -4.75 -17.26
C TYR A 87 -1.48 -3.36 -17.62
N ARG A 88 -2.78 -3.15 -17.37
CA ARG A 88 -3.43 -1.84 -17.51
C ARG A 88 -3.58 -1.10 -16.19
N ARG A 89 -3.30 -1.78 -15.08
CA ARG A 89 -3.37 -1.26 -13.73
C ARG A 89 -2.00 -1.36 -13.06
N MET A 90 -1.73 -0.44 -12.16
CA MET A 90 -0.48 -0.37 -11.46
C MET A 90 -0.25 -1.62 -10.59
N LEU A 91 1.00 -2.07 -10.52
CA LEU A 91 1.40 -3.28 -9.82
C LEU A 91 2.44 -2.97 -8.76
N PHE A 92 2.52 -3.86 -7.78
CA PHE A 92 3.67 -3.91 -6.89
C PHE A 92 4.96 -4.21 -7.67
N GLY A 93 6.06 -3.55 -7.25
CA GLY A 93 7.38 -3.74 -7.84
C GLY A 93 7.76 -2.76 -8.93
N LEU A 94 6.85 -1.90 -9.39
CA LEU A 94 7.18 -0.73 -10.21
C LEU A 94 7.78 0.37 -9.34
N CYS A 95 8.91 0.99 -9.75
CA CYS A 95 9.65 1.93 -8.89
C CYS A 95 8.85 3.18 -8.49
N ASN A 96 7.95 3.65 -9.35
CA ASN A 96 7.15 4.85 -9.10
C ASN A 96 5.77 4.54 -8.49
N ALA A 97 5.41 3.26 -8.33
CA ALA A 97 4.12 2.88 -7.79
C ALA A 97 3.87 3.44 -6.37
N PRO A 98 4.81 3.35 -5.43
CA PRO A 98 4.60 3.90 -4.09
C PRO A 98 4.39 5.42 -4.11
N ALA A 99 5.20 6.16 -4.87
CA ALA A 99 5.09 7.61 -5.00
C ALA A 99 3.76 8.04 -5.62
N SER A 100 3.35 7.38 -6.72
CA SER A 100 2.08 7.65 -7.38
C SER A 100 0.88 7.33 -6.47
N PHE A 101 0.94 6.23 -5.74
CA PHE A 101 -0.12 5.85 -4.81
C PHE A 101 -0.22 6.85 -3.65
N GLN A 102 0.91 7.19 -3.03
CA GLN A 102 0.97 8.18 -1.96
C GLN A 102 0.37 9.53 -2.43
N CYS A 103 0.76 9.99 -3.63
CA CYS A 103 0.20 11.22 -4.21
C CYS A 103 -1.31 11.15 -4.36
N CYS A 104 -1.86 10.04 -4.86
CA CYS A 104 -3.31 9.85 -4.98
C CYS A 104 -4.01 9.89 -3.62
N MET A 105 -3.44 9.21 -2.61
CA MET A 105 -4.03 9.18 -1.27
C MET A 105 -3.97 10.55 -0.59
N MET A 106 -2.86 11.27 -0.73
CA MET A 106 -2.72 12.65 -0.26
C MET A 106 -3.78 13.57 -0.90
N PHE A 107 -4.12 13.36 -2.15
CA PHE A 107 -5.17 14.12 -2.83
C PHE A 107 -6.59 13.75 -2.37
N ILE A 108 -6.87 12.44 -2.20
CA ILE A 108 -8.20 11.95 -1.80
C ILE A 108 -8.53 12.35 -0.36
N PHE A 109 -7.55 12.29 0.53
CA PHE A 109 -7.73 12.49 1.96
C PHE A 109 -7.08 13.79 2.48
N PHE A 110 -6.85 14.78 1.61
CA PHE A 110 -6.09 15.99 1.94
C PHE A 110 -6.61 16.73 3.17
N ASP A 111 -7.93 16.70 3.41
CA ASP A 111 -8.63 17.35 4.50
C ASP A 111 -8.71 16.50 5.79
N MET A 112 -8.19 15.28 5.76
CA MET A 112 -8.20 14.34 6.88
C MET A 112 -6.80 13.97 7.36
N ILE A 113 -5.80 14.09 6.49
CA ILE A 113 -4.40 13.76 6.81
C ILE A 113 -3.88 14.78 7.83
N GLU A 114 -3.11 14.32 8.80
CA GLU A 114 -2.58 15.04 9.96
C GLU A 114 -3.63 15.46 11.01
N ASP A 115 -4.93 15.41 10.69
CA ASP A 115 -6.01 15.75 11.61
C ASP A 115 -6.61 14.49 12.29
N ILE A 116 -6.94 13.49 11.49
CA ILE A 116 -7.57 12.24 11.96
C ILE A 116 -6.93 10.96 11.42
N MET A 117 -6.04 11.06 10.45
CA MET A 117 -5.37 9.92 9.84
C MET A 117 -3.99 10.26 9.32
N GLU A 118 -3.17 9.23 9.21
CA GLU A 118 -1.89 9.25 8.51
C GLU A 118 -1.91 8.20 7.40
N VAL A 119 -1.18 8.49 6.31
CA VAL A 119 -1.07 7.61 5.15
C VAL A 119 0.40 7.36 4.84
N PHE A 120 0.80 6.11 4.87
CA PHE A 120 2.12 5.68 4.43
C PHE A 120 1.98 4.58 3.38
N MET A 121 2.05 4.98 2.11
CA MET A 121 1.78 4.10 0.97
C MET A 121 0.37 3.47 1.08
N ASP A 122 0.30 2.15 1.24
CA ASP A 122 -0.93 1.36 1.37
C ASP A 122 -1.40 1.14 2.81
N ASP A 123 -0.63 1.62 3.80
CA ASP A 123 -0.98 1.56 5.21
C ASP A 123 -1.63 2.87 5.67
N PHE A 124 -2.85 2.78 6.21
CA PHE A 124 -3.59 3.89 6.77
C PHE A 124 -3.67 3.75 8.29
N SER A 125 -3.35 4.81 8.99
CA SER A 125 -3.46 4.89 10.46
C SER A 125 -4.51 5.93 10.81
N VAL A 126 -5.68 5.51 11.27
CA VAL A 126 -6.74 6.41 11.74
C VAL A 126 -6.65 6.51 13.25
N TYR A 127 -6.76 7.73 13.79
CA TYR A 127 -6.57 7.96 15.23
C TYR A 127 -7.58 8.95 15.81
N GLY A 128 -7.69 8.92 17.14
CA GLY A 128 -8.54 9.83 17.90
C GLY A 128 -8.10 9.91 19.37
N LYS A 129 -8.48 10.96 20.08
CA LYS A 129 -8.11 11.16 21.49
C LYS A 129 -8.64 10.07 22.42
N THR A 130 -9.79 9.49 22.07
CA THR A 130 -10.43 8.37 22.76
C THR A 130 -10.76 7.27 21.77
N PHE A 131 -11.08 6.09 22.25
CA PHE A 131 -11.51 4.98 21.42
C PHE A 131 -12.75 5.30 20.58
N ASP A 132 -13.76 5.90 21.19
CA ASP A 132 -15.02 6.27 20.50
C ASP A 132 -14.73 7.30 19.40
N HIS A 133 -13.91 8.31 19.67
CA HIS A 133 -13.51 9.31 18.68
C HIS A 133 -12.68 8.69 17.54
N CYS A 134 -11.87 7.67 17.83
CA CYS A 134 -11.16 6.93 16.79
C CYS A 134 -12.14 6.16 15.88
N LEU A 135 -13.21 5.57 16.45
CA LEU A 135 -14.24 4.90 15.66
C LEU A 135 -15.05 5.87 14.79
N GLU A 136 -15.41 7.04 15.32
CA GLU A 136 -16.07 8.09 14.53
C GLU A 136 -15.19 8.55 13.35
N ASN A 137 -13.89 8.74 13.60
CA ASN A 137 -12.95 9.09 12.54
C ASN A 137 -12.77 7.97 11.51
N LEU A 138 -12.74 6.71 11.96
CA LEU A 138 -12.71 5.56 11.05
C LEU A 138 -13.95 5.52 10.15
N ASP A 139 -15.13 5.78 10.69
CA ASP A 139 -16.37 5.84 9.89
C ASP A 139 -16.27 6.93 8.81
N ARG A 140 -15.78 8.12 9.16
CA ARG A 140 -15.55 9.22 8.19
C ARG A 140 -14.58 8.84 7.08
N VAL A 141 -13.48 8.14 7.42
CA VAL A 141 -12.50 7.67 6.43
C VAL A 141 -13.13 6.61 5.51
N LEU A 142 -13.85 5.65 6.06
CA LEU A 142 -14.53 4.60 5.29
C LEU A 142 -15.64 5.14 4.38
N GLN A 143 -16.31 6.22 4.76
CA GLN A 143 -17.30 6.90 3.90
C GLN A 143 -16.66 7.61 2.71
N ARG A 144 -15.35 7.93 2.78
CA ARG A 144 -14.60 8.56 1.68
C ARG A 144 -14.07 7.53 0.67
N CYS A 145 -13.86 6.27 1.09
CA CYS A 145 -13.43 5.16 0.25
C CYS A 145 -14.55 4.66 -0.66
#